data_00231af274404af90b52792ed486b742
#
_entry.id   00231af274404af90b52792ed486b742
#
_cell.length_a   1.000
_cell.length_b   1.000
_cell.length_c   1.000
_cell.angle_alpha   90.00
_cell.angle_beta   90.00
_cell.angle_gamma   90.00
#
_symmetry.space_group_name_H-M   'P 1'
#
loop_
_entity.id
_entity.type
_entity.pdbx_description
1 polymer ?
#
loop_
_entity_poly.entity_id
_entity_poly.type
_entity_poly.pdbx_seq_one_letter_code
_entity_poly.pdbx_strand_id
1 'polypeptide(L)'
;MSAETVLEIRGLHKYFGPTHANKNINFTLKKGEIKGLIGENGSGKSTLLSQIAGIYKYDEGEMLLNGKPYAPANPLDANRAKIAMVTQELGVVDKLPVGINVFLGRLDQFAKNGVVNLKKLNQAAAQVFEKWNLPPVPLGALMTGMMIEQRKIVELARALSVEPDILLLDEITQSLSLNNRNNLYALIKRLKEMGKSVIVITHDIDEMLAISDSITVLRDGEVVGDVKTSETTAEQIRYMMVGRNISGDYYRADNKVDYQDEVVLKAENVTIPGEIEDVSFELHKGEILGFCGLSDSGIHSVGKAVFGLSKITSGSIRLVATGEEIKSAPDAVRRQMAYVPKDRDNEALMIHASIHHNCTLPSLDELKGSV
;
A
#
# COMPACT_ATOMS: atom_id res chain seq x y z
N MET A 1 -1.00 17.24 33.21
CA MET A 1 -0.83 18.30 32.17
C MET A 1 -1.45 17.76 30.90
N SER A 2 -2.37 18.49 30.25
CA SER A 2 -2.89 18.09 28.93
C SER A 2 -1.72 18.11 27.94
N ALA A 3 -1.54 17.02 27.17
CA ALA A 3 -0.49 16.96 26.15
C ALA A 3 -0.70 18.11 25.13
N GLU A 4 0.38 18.79 24.76
CA GLU A 4 0.40 19.90 23.82
C GLU A 4 -0.07 19.44 22.42
N THR A 5 -1.01 20.17 21.81
CA THR A 5 -1.48 19.90 20.44
C THR A 5 -0.43 20.41 19.45
N VAL A 6 0.10 19.53 18.61
CA VAL A 6 1.09 19.86 17.57
C VAL A 6 0.47 20.11 16.21
N LEU A 7 -0.61 19.43 15.86
CA LEU A 7 -1.37 19.67 14.62
C LEU A 7 -2.85 19.77 14.96
N GLU A 8 -3.49 20.80 14.49
CA GLU A 8 -4.94 21.01 14.61
C GLU A 8 -5.51 21.35 13.23
N ILE A 9 -6.59 20.67 12.88
CA ILE A 9 -7.32 20.86 11.63
C ILE A 9 -8.76 21.22 11.98
N ARG A 10 -9.29 22.27 11.36
CA ARG A 10 -10.63 22.79 11.64
C ARG A 10 -11.38 22.98 10.34
N GLY A 11 -12.52 22.32 10.22
CA GLY A 11 -13.45 22.49 9.12
C GLY A 11 -12.82 22.27 7.74
N LEU A 12 -11.93 21.28 7.59
CA LEU A 12 -11.19 21.08 6.35
C LEU A 12 -12.07 20.40 5.30
N HIS A 13 -12.07 20.96 4.09
CA HIS A 13 -12.79 20.42 2.93
C HIS A 13 -11.84 20.13 1.76
N LYS A 14 -12.16 19.08 0.99
CA LYS A 14 -11.48 18.74 -0.27
C LYS A 14 -12.42 18.22 -1.31
N TYR A 15 -12.38 18.84 -2.48
CA TYR A 15 -13.16 18.44 -3.64
C TYR A 15 -12.24 17.95 -4.76
N PHE A 16 -12.66 16.90 -5.46
CA PHE A 16 -12.08 16.42 -6.71
C PHE A 16 -13.21 16.35 -7.76
N GLY A 17 -13.38 17.43 -8.52
CA GLY A 17 -14.54 17.56 -9.41
C GLY A 17 -15.85 17.43 -8.60
N PRO A 18 -16.72 16.47 -8.94
CA PRO A 18 -17.98 16.26 -8.21
C PRO A 18 -17.80 15.53 -6.88
N THR A 19 -16.64 14.95 -6.62
CA THR A 19 -16.38 14.15 -5.42
C THR A 19 -15.92 15.01 -4.25
N HIS A 20 -16.69 15.01 -3.15
CA HIS A 20 -16.34 15.67 -1.89
C HIS A 20 -15.59 14.67 -1.01
N ALA A 21 -14.27 14.65 -1.11
CA ALA A 21 -13.41 13.64 -0.49
C ALA A 21 -13.20 13.84 1.03
N ASN A 22 -13.12 15.09 1.48
CA ASN A 22 -13.11 15.44 2.90
C ASN A 22 -14.16 16.51 3.17
N LYS A 23 -14.99 16.31 4.19
CA LYS A 23 -16.15 17.14 4.51
C LYS A 23 -16.07 17.59 5.96
N ASN A 24 -15.80 18.87 6.19
CA ASN A 24 -15.75 19.47 7.53
C ASN A 24 -14.86 18.67 8.52
N ILE A 25 -13.69 18.26 8.06
CA ILE A 25 -12.76 17.47 8.88
C ILE A 25 -12.25 18.32 10.05
N ASN A 26 -12.47 17.83 11.26
CA ASN A 26 -11.86 18.34 12.49
C ASN A 26 -10.96 17.23 13.06
N PHE A 27 -9.67 17.54 13.24
CA PHE A 27 -8.68 16.55 13.62
C PHE A 27 -7.61 17.19 14.49
N THR A 28 -7.16 16.49 15.53
CA THR A 28 -6.10 16.96 16.42
C THR A 28 -5.06 15.88 16.63
N LEU A 29 -3.79 16.26 16.66
CA LEU A 29 -2.67 15.40 17.00
C LEU A 29 -1.89 16.03 18.14
N LYS A 30 -1.62 15.26 19.18
CA LYS A 30 -0.83 15.68 20.34
C LYS A 30 0.64 15.35 20.17
N LYS A 31 1.49 16.07 20.87
CA LYS A 31 2.92 15.80 20.90
C LYS A 31 3.22 14.43 21.48
N GLY A 32 4.03 13.64 20.77
CA GLY A 32 4.36 12.27 21.18
C GLY A 32 3.19 11.28 21.09
N GLU A 33 2.14 11.61 20.35
CA GLU A 33 1.00 10.73 20.13
C GLU A 33 1.21 9.88 18.87
N ILE A 34 0.87 8.60 18.95
CA ILE A 34 0.64 7.74 17.78
C ILE A 34 -0.86 7.72 17.54
N LYS A 35 -1.31 8.40 16.49
CA LYS A 35 -2.72 8.49 16.15
C LYS A 35 -3.05 7.63 14.93
N GLY A 36 -3.97 6.71 15.12
CA GLY A 36 -4.53 5.90 14.06
C GLY A 36 -5.56 6.66 13.25
N LEU A 37 -5.58 6.46 11.94
CA LEU A 37 -6.61 6.95 11.04
C LEU A 37 -7.19 5.78 10.26
N ILE A 38 -8.44 5.42 10.52
CA ILE A 38 -9.08 4.23 9.96
C ILE A 38 -10.42 4.58 9.30
N GLY A 39 -10.87 3.74 8.37
CA GLY A 39 -12.12 3.89 7.63
C GLY A 39 -12.12 3.01 6.38
N GLU A 40 -13.25 2.85 5.72
CA GLU A 40 -13.36 2.10 4.47
C GLU A 40 -12.54 2.74 3.32
N ASN A 41 -12.31 1.98 2.25
CA ASN A 41 -11.67 2.53 1.05
C ASN A 41 -12.53 3.67 0.48
N GLY A 42 -11.88 4.78 0.12
CA GLY A 42 -12.59 5.98 -0.36
C GLY A 42 -13.13 6.89 0.75
N SER A 43 -12.92 6.59 2.04
CA SER A 43 -13.41 7.45 3.15
C SER A 43 -12.63 8.76 3.34
N GLY A 44 -11.58 9.03 2.54
CA GLY A 44 -10.84 10.30 2.58
C GLY A 44 -9.55 10.29 3.41
N LYS A 45 -9.10 9.14 3.95
CA LYS A 45 -7.90 9.01 4.79
C LYS A 45 -6.62 9.51 4.10
N SER A 46 -6.27 8.90 2.98
CA SER A 46 -5.06 9.26 2.21
C SER A 46 -5.14 10.69 1.67
N THR A 47 -6.36 11.19 1.37
CA THR A 47 -6.59 12.58 1.00
C THR A 47 -6.23 13.52 2.15
N LEU A 48 -6.66 13.23 3.38
CA LEU A 48 -6.33 14.03 4.56
C LEU A 48 -4.81 14.02 4.82
N LEU A 49 -4.15 12.87 4.79
CA LEU A 49 -2.69 12.80 4.92
C LEU A 49 -1.98 13.59 3.82
N SER A 50 -2.46 13.50 2.58
CA SER A 50 -1.90 14.22 1.44
C SER A 50 -2.04 15.74 1.57
N GLN A 51 -3.12 16.23 2.22
CA GLN A 51 -3.26 17.65 2.53
C GLN A 51 -2.25 18.07 3.61
N ILE A 52 -2.07 17.29 4.66
CA ILE A 52 -1.08 17.56 5.72
C ILE A 52 0.35 17.54 5.14
N ALA A 53 0.63 16.63 4.21
CA ALA A 53 1.92 16.50 3.54
C ALA A 53 2.17 17.53 2.41
N GLY A 54 1.18 18.37 2.07
CA GLY A 54 1.28 19.35 0.99
C GLY A 54 1.24 18.77 -0.42
N ILE A 55 0.77 17.53 -0.59
CA ILE A 55 0.55 16.91 -1.91
C ILE A 55 -0.71 17.52 -2.54
N TYR A 56 -1.79 17.66 -1.75
CA TYR A 56 -3.00 18.33 -2.15
C TYR A 56 -3.25 19.58 -1.31
N LYS A 57 -3.67 20.66 -1.96
CA LYS A 57 -4.21 21.83 -1.25
C LYS A 57 -5.63 21.51 -0.79
N TYR A 58 -5.98 21.95 0.41
CA TYR A 58 -7.37 21.96 0.86
C TYR A 58 -8.13 23.12 0.20
N ASP A 59 -9.45 23.00 0.11
CA ASP A 59 -10.27 24.00 -0.58
C ASP A 59 -10.88 24.98 0.43
N GLU A 60 -11.25 24.51 1.66
CA GLU A 60 -11.80 25.31 2.74
C GLU A 60 -11.28 24.80 4.09
N GLY A 61 -11.41 25.64 5.15
CA GLY A 61 -10.94 25.30 6.49
C GLY A 61 -9.55 25.83 6.80
N GLU A 62 -8.96 25.37 7.89
CA GLU A 62 -7.61 25.74 8.30
C GLU A 62 -6.85 24.59 8.94
N MET A 63 -5.52 24.63 8.82
CA MET A 63 -4.61 23.78 9.59
C MET A 63 -3.69 24.68 10.42
N LEU A 64 -3.41 24.26 11.65
CA LEU A 64 -2.48 24.90 12.57
C LEU A 64 -1.41 23.90 13.00
N LEU A 65 -0.14 24.29 12.84
CA LEU A 65 1.02 23.52 13.32
C LEU A 65 1.66 24.27 14.48
N ASN A 66 1.68 23.66 15.66
CA ASN A 66 2.12 24.30 16.91
C ASN A 66 1.41 25.67 17.15
N GLY A 67 0.10 25.73 16.89
CA GLY A 67 -0.74 26.91 17.03
C GLY A 67 -0.54 27.99 15.96
N LYS A 68 0.30 27.78 14.94
CA LYS A 68 0.53 28.72 13.83
C LYS A 68 -0.13 28.21 12.55
N PRO A 69 -0.65 29.12 11.70
CA PRO A 69 -1.20 28.75 10.41
C PRO A 69 -0.24 27.88 9.59
N TYR A 70 -0.73 26.78 9.05
CA TYR A 70 0.03 25.81 8.27
C TYR A 70 -0.70 25.48 6.97
N ALA A 71 -0.14 25.86 5.84
CA ALA A 71 -0.70 25.63 4.50
C ALA A 71 0.45 25.31 3.52
N PRO A 72 0.95 24.07 3.52
CA PRO A 72 2.07 23.69 2.68
C PRO A 72 1.66 23.75 1.20
N ALA A 73 2.48 24.37 0.37
CA ALA A 73 2.23 24.46 -1.07
C ALA A 73 2.68 23.19 -1.81
N ASN A 74 3.60 22.43 -1.21
CA ASN A 74 4.18 21.21 -1.77
C ASN A 74 4.85 20.38 -0.65
N PRO A 75 5.23 19.12 -0.92
CA PRO A 75 5.87 18.26 0.08
C PRO A 75 7.21 18.76 0.64
N LEU A 76 7.94 19.62 -0.09
CA LEU A 76 9.17 20.20 0.43
C LEU A 76 8.89 21.23 1.53
N ASP A 77 7.78 21.97 1.44
CA ASP A 77 7.36 22.88 2.49
C ASP A 77 6.95 22.10 3.75
N ALA A 78 6.24 20.99 3.61
CA ALA A 78 5.93 20.08 4.72
C ALA A 78 7.23 19.54 5.36
N ASN A 79 8.20 19.12 4.55
CA ASN A 79 9.51 18.66 5.05
C ASN A 79 10.28 19.76 5.81
N ARG A 80 10.22 21.02 5.34
CA ARG A 80 10.80 22.16 6.07
C ARG A 80 10.12 22.40 7.42
N ALA A 81 8.82 22.16 7.48
CA ALA A 81 8.02 22.18 8.71
C ALA A 81 8.16 20.90 9.55
N LYS A 82 9.11 20.00 9.21
CA LYS A 82 9.35 18.73 9.91
C LYS A 82 8.17 17.75 9.88
N ILE A 83 7.41 17.78 8.80
CA ILE A 83 6.39 16.77 8.49
C ILE A 83 6.88 15.97 7.30
N ALA A 84 6.91 14.64 7.42
CA ALA A 84 7.30 13.73 6.35
C ALA A 84 6.27 12.62 6.18
N MET A 85 6.09 12.15 4.94
CA MET A 85 5.11 11.12 4.60
C MET A 85 5.76 9.97 3.85
N VAL A 86 5.32 8.76 4.15
CA VAL A 86 5.49 7.55 3.34
C VAL A 86 4.13 7.23 2.75
N THR A 87 4.02 7.24 1.44
CA THR A 87 2.76 7.05 0.70
C THR A 87 2.46 5.57 0.47
N GLN A 88 1.21 5.24 0.19
CA GLN A 88 0.78 3.89 -0.18
C GLN A 88 1.46 3.44 -1.49
N GLU A 89 1.44 4.29 -2.50
CA GLU A 89 2.13 4.05 -3.76
C GLU A 89 3.65 4.20 -3.61
N LEU A 90 4.41 3.55 -4.50
CA LEU A 90 5.87 3.64 -4.48
C LEU A 90 6.34 4.99 -5.01
N GLY A 91 6.79 5.87 -4.10
CA GLY A 91 7.32 7.19 -4.43
C GLY A 91 8.82 7.21 -4.79
N VAL A 92 9.42 6.07 -5.17
CA VAL A 92 10.84 5.98 -5.56
C VAL A 92 11.02 6.15 -7.07
N VAL A 93 12.17 6.65 -7.47
CA VAL A 93 12.55 6.78 -8.89
C VAL A 93 13.44 5.59 -9.28
N ASP A 94 12.90 4.70 -10.10
CA ASP A 94 13.50 3.40 -10.44
C ASP A 94 14.90 3.48 -11.05
N LYS A 95 15.13 4.45 -11.93
CA LYS A 95 16.40 4.63 -12.64
C LYS A 95 17.46 5.40 -11.84
N LEU A 96 17.19 5.73 -10.59
CA LEU A 96 18.14 6.39 -9.69
C LEU A 96 18.65 5.45 -8.60
N PRO A 97 19.91 5.60 -8.16
CA PRO A 97 20.45 4.85 -7.02
C PRO A 97 19.69 5.11 -5.73
N VAL A 98 19.76 4.14 -4.81
CA VAL A 98 19.17 4.21 -3.45
C VAL A 98 19.56 5.50 -2.74
N GLY A 99 20.85 5.83 -2.67
CA GLY A 99 21.33 7.03 -1.97
C GLY A 99 20.71 8.31 -2.50
N ILE A 100 20.54 8.44 -3.83
CA ILE A 100 19.86 9.60 -4.44
C ILE A 100 18.38 9.60 -4.06
N ASN A 101 17.73 8.43 -4.06
CA ASN A 101 16.34 8.31 -3.66
C ASN A 101 16.10 8.76 -2.21
N VAL A 102 17.01 8.50 -1.28
CA VAL A 102 16.92 8.95 0.13
C VAL A 102 16.89 10.48 0.24
N PHE A 103 17.64 11.18 -0.61
CA PHE A 103 17.73 12.65 -0.57
C PHE A 103 17.07 13.35 -1.77
N LEU A 104 16.15 12.66 -2.44
CA LEU A 104 15.42 13.23 -3.58
C LEU A 104 14.74 14.55 -3.19
N GLY A 105 14.89 15.58 -4.01
CA GLY A 105 14.39 16.95 -3.73
C GLY A 105 15.30 17.77 -2.81
N ARG A 106 16.44 17.20 -2.30
CA ARG A 106 17.39 17.90 -1.39
C ARG A 106 18.84 17.61 -1.77
N LEU A 107 19.12 17.34 -3.04
CA LEU A 107 20.44 17.01 -3.54
C LEU A 107 21.43 18.19 -3.50
N ASP A 108 20.91 19.41 -3.43
CA ASP A 108 21.67 20.66 -3.26
C ASP A 108 22.57 20.64 -2.04
N GLN A 109 22.18 19.96 -0.95
CA GLN A 109 22.98 19.76 0.25
C GLN A 109 24.32 19.03 -0.01
N PHE A 110 24.39 18.28 -1.08
CA PHE A 110 25.56 17.49 -1.49
C PHE A 110 26.22 18.01 -2.76
N ALA A 111 25.70 19.12 -3.32
CA ALA A 111 26.20 19.71 -4.56
C ALA A 111 27.22 20.81 -4.29
N LYS A 112 28.25 20.86 -5.13
CA LYS A 112 29.16 21.99 -5.24
C LYS A 112 29.32 22.34 -6.71
N ASN A 113 29.10 23.59 -7.07
CA ASN A 113 29.13 24.08 -8.46
C ASN A 113 28.24 23.24 -9.41
N GLY A 114 27.04 22.85 -8.94
CA GLY A 114 26.09 22.06 -9.73
C GLY A 114 26.38 20.55 -9.80
N VAL A 115 27.48 20.08 -9.24
CA VAL A 115 27.87 18.64 -9.25
C VAL A 115 27.63 18.03 -7.88
N VAL A 116 26.82 16.95 -7.84
CA VAL A 116 26.51 16.21 -6.60
C VAL A 116 27.69 15.30 -6.24
N ASN A 117 28.15 15.39 -5.00
CA ASN A 117 29.14 14.47 -4.43
C ASN A 117 28.48 13.18 -3.95
N LEU A 118 28.44 12.15 -4.80
CA LEU A 118 27.80 10.87 -4.52
C LEU A 118 28.41 10.14 -3.31
N LYS A 119 29.73 10.33 -3.05
CA LYS A 119 30.39 9.71 -1.88
C LYS A 119 29.84 10.28 -0.58
N LYS A 120 29.76 11.62 -0.47
CA LYS A 120 29.17 12.30 0.69
C LYS A 120 27.70 11.95 0.85
N LEU A 121 26.95 11.92 -0.24
CA LEU A 121 25.53 11.57 -0.25
C LEU A 121 25.30 10.14 0.25
N ASN A 122 26.07 9.15 -0.24
CA ASN A 122 25.94 7.75 0.21
C ASN A 122 26.40 7.58 1.68
N GLN A 123 27.38 8.33 2.14
CA GLN A 123 27.77 8.34 3.56
C GLN A 123 26.63 8.87 4.44
N ALA A 124 26.00 9.95 4.05
CA ALA A 124 24.83 10.49 4.75
C ALA A 124 23.64 9.53 4.71
N ALA A 125 23.40 8.86 3.57
CA ALA A 125 22.36 7.84 3.48
C ALA A 125 22.65 6.67 4.44
N ALA A 126 23.88 6.16 4.49
CA ALA A 126 24.27 5.11 5.45
C ALA A 126 23.97 5.51 6.89
N GLN A 127 24.29 6.76 7.26
CA GLN A 127 23.99 7.29 8.60
C GLN A 127 22.49 7.31 8.92
N VAL A 128 21.62 7.57 7.92
CA VAL A 128 20.16 7.50 8.10
C VAL A 128 19.75 6.06 8.43
N PHE A 129 20.22 5.08 7.67
CA PHE A 129 19.91 3.67 7.92
C PHE A 129 20.40 3.21 9.30
N GLU A 130 21.62 3.57 9.67
CA GLU A 130 22.20 3.23 10.99
C GLU A 130 21.44 3.92 12.13
N LYS A 131 21.22 5.24 12.04
CA LYS A 131 20.51 6.03 13.06
C LYS A 131 19.13 5.47 13.39
N TRP A 132 18.41 5.05 12.37
CA TRP A 132 17.03 4.58 12.52
C TRP A 132 16.89 3.05 12.57
N ASN A 133 18.03 2.33 12.58
CA ASN A 133 18.08 0.87 12.60
C ASN A 133 17.23 0.24 11.48
N LEU A 134 17.34 0.80 10.27
CA LEU A 134 16.64 0.28 9.11
C LEU A 134 17.40 -0.90 8.49
N PRO A 135 16.69 -1.87 7.88
CA PRO A 135 17.32 -2.95 7.14
C PRO A 135 18.27 -2.42 6.07
N PRO A 136 19.52 -2.96 5.98
CA PRO A 136 20.51 -2.46 5.04
C PRO A 136 20.10 -2.71 3.58
N VAL A 137 20.35 -1.73 2.73
CA VAL A 137 20.21 -1.84 1.27
C VAL A 137 21.45 -1.30 0.56
N PRO A 138 21.84 -1.81 -0.61
CA PRO A 138 23.04 -1.36 -1.32
C PRO A 138 22.81 0.05 -1.89
N LEU A 139 23.41 1.08 -1.26
CA LEU A 139 23.15 2.50 -1.54
C LEU A 139 23.51 2.94 -2.96
N GLY A 140 24.46 2.27 -3.60
CA GLY A 140 24.86 2.54 -5.00
C GLY A 140 24.02 1.80 -6.05
N ALA A 141 23.18 0.86 -5.65
CA ALA A 141 22.36 0.09 -6.59
C ALA A 141 21.17 0.91 -7.08
N LEU A 142 20.75 0.66 -8.32
CA LEU A 142 19.53 1.24 -8.88
C LEU A 142 18.30 0.64 -8.19
N MET A 143 17.23 1.41 -8.09
CA MET A 143 15.96 0.91 -7.54
C MET A 143 15.29 -0.13 -8.45
N THR A 144 15.60 -0.12 -9.75
CA THR A 144 15.13 -1.12 -10.72
C THR A 144 15.52 -2.53 -10.26
N GLY A 145 14.57 -3.45 -10.19
CA GLY A 145 14.80 -4.84 -9.76
C GLY A 145 14.82 -5.07 -8.24
N MET A 146 14.70 -4.04 -7.43
CA MET A 146 14.51 -4.20 -5.99
C MET A 146 13.10 -4.67 -5.67
N MET A 147 12.98 -5.53 -4.67
CA MET A 147 11.69 -5.96 -4.13
C MET A 147 10.89 -4.76 -3.58
N ILE A 148 9.57 -4.85 -3.61
CA ILE A 148 8.65 -3.80 -3.13
C ILE A 148 8.99 -3.40 -1.69
N GLU A 149 9.28 -4.38 -0.84
CA GLU A 149 9.67 -4.16 0.56
C GLU A 149 10.93 -3.29 0.68
N GLN A 150 11.98 -3.57 -0.08
CA GLN A 150 13.21 -2.78 -0.09
C GLN A 150 12.95 -1.34 -0.55
N ARG A 151 12.09 -1.17 -1.55
CA ARG A 151 11.68 0.15 -2.04
C ARG A 151 10.96 0.95 -0.95
N LYS A 152 10.06 0.29 -0.17
CA LYS A 152 9.38 0.92 0.98
C LYS A 152 10.34 1.29 2.10
N ILE A 153 11.35 0.48 2.36
CA ILE A 153 12.42 0.82 3.33
C ILE A 153 13.19 2.06 2.88
N VAL A 154 13.47 2.22 1.58
CA VAL A 154 14.13 3.42 1.05
C VAL A 154 13.23 4.66 1.16
N GLU A 155 11.92 4.54 0.93
CA GLU A 155 10.97 5.64 1.17
C GLU A 155 10.92 6.04 2.65
N LEU A 156 10.90 5.06 3.55
CA LEU A 156 10.96 5.29 4.99
C LEU A 156 12.27 6.00 5.37
N ALA A 157 13.42 5.56 4.82
CA ALA A 157 14.70 6.24 5.01
C ALA A 157 14.67 7.69 4.50
N ARG A 158 14.02 7.97 3.36
CA ARG A 158 13.81 9.33 2.85
C ARG A 158 13.01 10.18 3.82
N ALA A 159 11.88 9.67 4.32
CA ALA A 159 11.05 10.38 5.28
C ALA A 159 11.81 10.67 6.59
N LEU A 160 12.53 9.69 7.11
CA LEU A 160 13.31 9.83 8.34
C LEU A 160 14.56 10.69 8.21
N SER A 161 15.09 10.85 6.99
CA SER A 161 16.26 11.73 6.72
C SER A 161 15.96 13.22 6.93
N VAL A 162 14.67 13.60 7.04
CA VAL A 162 14.23 14.95 7.42
C VAL A 162 14.27 15.16 8.93
N GLU A 163 14.39 14.07 9.71
CA GLU A 163 14.20 14.07 11.18
C GLU A 163 12.85 14.70 11.55
N PRO A 164 11.73 14.09 11.13
CA PRO A 164 10.43 14.70 11.25
C PRO A 164 9.98 14.82 12.71
N ASP A 165 9.18 15.85 12.99
CA ASP A 165 8.41 15.98 14.24
C ASP A 165 7.06 15.26 14.13
N ILE A 166 6.53 15.17 12.89
CA ILE A 166 5.33 14.40 12.56
C ILE A 166 5.66 13.48 11.38
N LEU A 167 5.49 12.17 11.58
CA LEU A 167 5.63 11.15 10.52
C LEU A 167 4.25 10.64 10.12
N LEU A 168 3.96 10.67 8.82
CA LEU A 168 2.72 10.19 8.22
C LEU A 168 3.00 8.86 7.50
N LEU A 169 2.27 7.81 7.85
CA LEU A 169 2.43 6.46 7.31
C LEU A 169 1.11 6.00 6.68
N ASP A 170 1.08 5.88 5.36
CA ASP A 170 -0.10 5.46 4.60
C ASP A 170 0.05 4.02 4.11
N GLU A 171 -0.63 3.08 4.78
CA GLU A 171 -0.71 1.63 4.47
C GLU A 171 0.63 0.93 4.20
N ILE A 172 1.71 1.38 4.84
CA ILE A 172 3.06 0.84 4.60
C ILE A 172 3.21 -0.63 5.02
N THR A 173 2.48 -1.09 6.04
CA THR A 173 2.63 -2.41 6.65
C THR A 173 2.28 -3.57 5.72
N GLN A 174 1.38 -3.35 4.75
CA GLN A 174 0.99 -4.37 3.76
C GLN A 174 2.15 -4.84 2.87
N SER A 175 3.10 -3.95 2.63
CA SER A 175 4.25 -4.22 1.75
C SER A 175 5.46 -4.79 2.51
N LEU A 176 5.36 -4.98 3.83
CA LEU A 176 6.45 -5.44 4.68
C LEU A 176 6.24 -6.89 5.14
N SER A 177 7.33 -7.65 5.18
CA SER A 177 7.39 -8.94 5.87
C SER A 177 7.13 -8.77 7.37
N LEU A 178 6.75 -9.84 8.06
CA LEU A 178 6.47 -9.80 9.50
C LEU A 178 7.63 -9.22 10.30
N ASN A 179 8.87 -9.59 9.96
CA ASN A 179 10.07 -9.09 10.64
C ASN A 179 10.23 -7.57 10.45
N ASN A 180 10.08 -7.06 9.23
CA ASN A 180 10.21 -5.63 8.94
C ASN A 180 9.01 -4.83 9.47
N ARG A 181 7.84 -5.43 9.58
CA ARG A 181 6.68 -4.84 10.25
C ARG A 181 6.97 -4.63 11.74
N ASN A 182 7.54 -5.63 12.43
CA ASN A 182 7.97 -5.51 13.83
C ASN A 182 9.05 -4.43 14.01
N ASN A 183 9.99 -4.32 13.08
CA ASN A 183 10.99 -3.26 13.09
C ASN A 183 10.35 -1.87 12.94
N LEU A 184 9.34 -1.74 12.08
CA LEU A 184 8.57 -0.50 11.93
C LEU A 184 7.83 -0.12 13.23
N TYR A 185 7.20 -1.08 13.91
CA TYR A 185 6.52 -0.82 15.20
C TYR A 185 7.51 -0.36 16.28
N ALA A 186 8.67 -0.99 16.35
CA ALA A 186 9.74 -0.56 17.25
C ALA A 186 10.22 0.86 16.93
N LEU A 187 10.34 1.21 15.65
CA LEU A 187 10.67 2.56 15.20
C LEU A 187 9.59 3.59 15.60
N ILE A 188 8.31 3.29 15.38
CA ILE A 188 7.18 4.15 15.76
C ILE A 188 7.19 4.42 17.27
N LYS A 189 7.39 3.38 18.07
CA LYS A 189 7.52 3.49 19.54
C LYS A 189 8.70 4.37 19.93
N ARG A 190 9.85 4.18 19.31
CA ARG A 190 11.05 5.00 19.56
C ARG A 190 10.82 6.48 19.19
N LEU A 191 10.13 6.76 18.08
CA LEU A 191 9.77 8.13 17.70
C LEU A 191 8.90 8.78 18.79
N LYS A 192 7.89 8.08 19.29
CA LYS A 192 7.05 8.54 20.41
C LYS A 192 7.88 8.84 21.66
N GLU A 193 8.80 7.96 22.04
CA GLU A 193 9.71 8.15 23.21
C GLU A 193 10.60 9.39 23.03
N MET A 194 10.93 9.75 21.79
CA MET A 194 11.64 10.99 21.45
C MET A 194 10.72 12.24 21.40
N GLY A 195 9.44 12.11 21.75
CA GLY A 195 8.44 13.19 21.69
C GLY A 195 7.98 13.54 20.28
N LYS A 196 8.23 12.66 19.29
CA LYS A 196 7.73 12.80 17.92
C LYS A 196 6.34 12.20 17.80
N SER A 197 5.52 12.74 16.91
CA SER A 197 4.15 12.26 16.69
C SER A 197 4.06 11.47 15.39
N VAL A 198 3.17 10.49 15.34
CA VAL A 198 2.98 9.64 14.16
C VAL A 198 1.49 9.54 13.83
N ILE A 199 1.14 9.68 12.55
CA ILE A 199 -0.20 9.33 12.07
C ILE A 199 -0.04 8.09 11.20
N VAL A 200 -0.81 7.04 11.52
CA VAL A 200 -0.75 5.75 10.81
C VAL A 200 -2.10 5.44 10.21
N ILE A 201 -2.10 5.10 8.92
CA ILE A 201 -3.23 4.47 8.25
C ILE A 201 -2.92 2.98 8.09
N THR A 202 -3.84 2.14 8.52
CA THR A 202 -3.91 0.72 8.20
C THR A 202 -5.39 0.32 8.11
N HIS A 203 -5.68 -0.74 7.37
CA HIS A 203 -7.02 -1.35 7.36
C HIS A 203 -7.12 -2.52 8.35
N ASP A 204 -6.03 -2.90 8.99
CA ASP A 204 -5.99 -3.92 10.03
C ASP A 204 -6.31 -3.27 11.40
N ILE A 205 -7.51 -3.56 11.93
CA ILE A 205 -7.99 -2.99 13.18
C ILE A 205 -7.18 -3.49 14.37
N ASP A 206 -6.75 -4.76 14.35
CA ASP A 206 -5.99 -5.35 15.45
C ASP A 206 -4.58 -4.74 15.49
N GLU A 207 -3.96 -4.53 14.32
CA GLU A 207 -2.73 -3.74 14.19
C GLU A 207 -2.91 -2.33 14.76
N MET A 208 -3.98 -1.63 14.34
CA MET A 208 -4.26 -0.27 14.78
C MET A 208 -4.41 -0.18 16.30
N LEU A 209 -5.14 -1.11 16.92
CA LEU A 209 -5.32 -1.19 18.37
C LEU A 209 -4.00 -1.48 19.11
N ALA A 210 -3.08 -2.23 18.48
CA ALA A 210 -1.81 -2.60 19.10
C ALA A 210 -0.77 -1.45 19.11
N ILE A 211 -0.81 -0.55 18.11
CA ILE A 211 0.25 0.44 17.93
C ILE A 211 -0.14 1.88 18.26
N SER A 212 -1.44 2.23 18.22
CA SER A 212 -1.90 3.62 18.40
C SER A 212 -2.37 3.95 19.82
N ASP A 213 -2.31 5.23 20.18
CA ASP A 213 -2.83 5.76 21.46
C ASP A 213 -4.30 6.17 21.32
N SER A 214 -4.66 6.69 20.17
CA SER A 214 -6.02 7.08 19.82
C SER A 214 -6.29 6.80 18.34
N ILE A 215 -7.56 6.69 18.00
CA ILE A 215 -8.02 6.34 16.65
C ILE A 215 -9.09 7.34 16.22
N THR A 216 -8.86 7.98 15.08
CA THR A 216 -9.88 8.75 14.37
C THR A 216 -10.48 7.88 13.27
N VAL A 217 -11.80 7.77 13.24
CA VAL A 217 -12.54 6.98 12.26
C VAL A 217 -13.14 7.91 11.22
N LEU A 218 -12.81 7.68 9.94
CA LEU A 218 -13.40 8.38 8.80
C LEU A 218 -14.41 7.48 8.09
N ARG A 219 -15.56 8.08 7.74
CA ARG A 219 -16.58 7.47 6.89
C ARG A 219 -17.18 8.53 5.98
N ASP A 220 -17.30 8.23 4.68
CA ASP A 220 -17.91 9.11 3.66
C ASP A 220 -17.34 10.53 3.62
N GLY A 221 -16.05 10.67 3.95
CA GLY A 221 -15.34 11.95 3.99
C GLY A 221 -15.48 12.73 5.29
N GLU A 222 -16.12 12.18 6.33
CA GLU A 222 -16.37 12.84 7.61
C GLU A 222 -15.70 12.08 8.77
N VAL A 223 -15.35 12.79 9.85
CA VAL A 223 -14.92 12.17 11.10
C VAL A 223 -16.16 11.72 11.87
N VAL A 224 -16.32 10.40 12.04
CA VAL A 224 -17.46 9.79 12.76
C VAL A 224 -17.11 9.34 14.18
N GLY A 225 -15.82 9.34 14.52
CA GLY A 225 -15.35 9.01 15.87
C GLY A 225 -13.89 9.41 16.07
N ASP A 226 -13.56 9.81 17.28
CA ASP A 226 -12.18 10.03 17.77
C ASP A 226 -12.10 9.45 19.17
N VAL A 227 -11.45 8.30 19.30
CA VAL A 227 -11.50 7.47 20.51
C VAL A 227 -10.10 7.08 20.97
N LYS A 228 -9.92 6.94 22.28
CA LYS A 228 -8.68 6.37 22.80
C LYS A 228 -8.69 4.85 22.60
N THR A 229 -7.55 4.31 22.23
CA THR A 229 -7.39 2.87 22.02
C THR A 229 -7.71 2.05 23.27
N SER A 230 -7.38 2.58 24.46
CA SER A 230 -7.68 1.95 25.75
C SER A 230 -9.17 1.93 26.14
N GLU A 231 -10.01 2.69 25.44
CA GLU A 231 -11.43 2.89 25.77
C GLU A 231 -12.36 2.33 24.66
N THR A 232 -11.80 1.62 23.66
CA THR A 232 -12.56 1.10 22.51
C THR A 232 -12.23 -0.36 22.20
N THR A 233 -13.06 -1.00 21.39
CA THR A 233 -12.87 -2.38 20.90
C THR A 233 -12.89 -2.43 19.39
N ALA A 234 -12.35 -3.53 18.83
CA ALA A 234 -12.38 -3.77 17.37
C ALA A 234 -13.80 -3.73 16.80
N GLU A 235 -14.78 -4.22 17.55
CA GLU A 235 -16.19 -4.23 17.15
C GLU A 235 -16.76 -2.82 17.07
N GLN A 236 -16.47 -1.98 18.08
CA GLN A 236 -16.89 -0.58 18.06
C GLN A 236 -16.29 0.21 16.90
N ILE A 237 -15.01 -0.03 16.58
CA ILE A 237 -14.36 0.59 15.43
C ILE A 237 -15.02 0.14 14.14
N ARG A 238 -15.28 -1.18 13.96
CA ARG A 238 -15.99 -1.70 12.78
C ARG A 238 -17.38 -1.06 12.64
N TYR A 239 -18.11 -0.94 13.74
CA TYR A 239 -19.42 -0.28 13.73
C TYR A 239 -19.32 1.18 13.26
N MET A 240 -18.36 1.95 13.77
CA MET A 240 -18.15 3.34 13.33
C MET A 240 -17.78 3.43 11.85
N MET A 241 -16.92 2.51 11.35
CA MET A 241 -16.51 2.49 9.95
C MET A 241 -17.68 2.25 8.99
N VAL A 242 -18.56 1.28 9.31
CA VAL A 242 -19.61 0.81 8.40
C VAL A 242 -20.96 1.47 8.68
N GLY A 243 -21.19 1.97 9.89
CA GLY A 243 -22.44 2.63 10.31
C GLY A 243 -23.63 1.70 10.54
N ARG A 244 -23.41 0.39 10.52
CA ARG A 244 -24.42 -0.64 10.82
C ARG A 244 -23.77 -1.79 11.57
N ASN A 245 -24.55 -2.47 12.42
CA ASN A 245 -24.09 -3.71 13.04
C ASN A 245 -23.86 -4.75 11.95
N ILE A 246 -22.63 -5.19 11.81
CA ILE A 246 -22.29 -6.39 11.04
C ILE A 246 -22.49 -7.56 11.99
N SER A 247 -23.74 -7.82 12.36
CA SER A 247 -24.15 -9.02 13.08
C SER A 247 -24.50 -10.07 12.04
N GLY A 248 -23.59 -10.96 11.76
CA GLY A 248 -23.78 -12.07 10.86
C GLY A 248 -22.44 -12.68 10.47
N ASP A 249 -22.41 -13.97 10.27
CA ASP A 249 -21.26 -14.70 9.78
C ASP A 249 -20.82 -14.14 8.42
N TYR A 250 -19.88 -13.20 8.45
CA TYR A 250 -19.28 -12.62 7.23
C TYR A 250 -18.43 -13.64 6.48
N TYR A 251 -18.05 -14.70 7.18
CA TYR A 251 -17.38 -15.87 6.63
C TYR A 251 -18.37 -17.02 6.54
N ARG A 252 -18.31 -17.79 5.47
CA ARG A 252 -19.05 -19.04 5.36
C ARG A 252 -18.76 -19.91 6.60
N ALA A 253 -19.66 -19.88 7.57
CA ALA A 253 -19.53 -20.68 8.80
C ALA A 253 -19.98 -22.13 8.56
N ASP A 254 -20.60 -22.40 7.40
CA ASP A 254 -21.24 -23.67 7.10
C ASP A 254 -20.26 -24.75 6.62
N ASN A 255 -19.01 -24.44 6.31
CA ASN A 255 -17.98 -25.36 5.80
C ASN A 255 -18.53 -26.38 4.77
N LYS A 256 -19.66 -26.07 4.13
CA LYS A 256 -20.26 -26.95 3.12
C LYS A 256 -19.49 -26.80 1.83
N VAL A 257 -18.98 -27.93 1.38
CA VAL A 257 -18.46 -28.07 0.03
C VAL A 257 -19.66 -27.96 -0.92
N ASP A 258 -19.68 -26.87 -1.72
CA ASP A 258 -20.78 -26.53 -2.62
C ASP A 258 -20.26 -26.45 -4.07
N TYR A 259 -19.52 -27.48 -4.47
CA TYR A 259 -19.05 -27.64 -5.83
C TYR A 259 -19.33 -29.08 -6.34
N GLN A 260 -19.29 -29.24 -7.66
CA GLN A 260 -19.55 -30.52 -8.31
C GLN A 260 -18.25 -31.37 -8.37
N ASP A 261 -18.36 -32.70 -8.32
CA ASP A 261 -17.20 -33.60 -8.42
C ASP A 261 -16.50 -33.56 -9.80
N GLU A 262 -17.06 -32.84 -10.77
CA GLU A 262 -16.52 -32.67 -12.11
C GLU A 262 -15.25 -31.79 -12.08
N VAL A 263 -14.08 -32.37 -12.36
CA VAL A 263 -12.82 -31.65 -12.49
C VAL A 263 -12.81 -30.89 -13.81
N VAL A 264 -12.60 -29.56 -13.75
CA VAL A 264 -12.58 -28.67 -14.95
C VAL A 264 -11.16 -28.31 -15.38
N LEU A 265 -10.21 -28.21 -14.41
CA LEU A 265 -8.81 -27.94 -14.70
C LEU A 265 -7.93 -28.85 -13.83
N LYS A 266 -6.88 -29.37 -14.44
CA LYS A 266 -5.89 -30.21 -13.76
C LYS A 266 -4.48 -29.68 -14.03
N ALA A 267 -3.71 -29.47 -12.96
CA ALA A 267 -2.29 -29.19 -12.99
C ALA A 267 -1.53 -30.40 -12.43
N GLU A 268 -0.54 -30.91 -13.14
CA GLU A 268 0.23 -32.09 -12.78
C GLU A 268 1.73 -31.80 -12.83
N ASN A 269 2.42 -31.94 -11.69
CA ASN A 269 3.88 -31.83 -11.51
C ASN A 269 4.49 -30.56 -12.14
N VAL A 270 3.78 -29.42 -11.98
CA VAL A 270 4.16 -28.15 -12.61
C VAL A 270 5.37 -27.56 -11.92
N THR A 271 6.43 -27.29 -12.71
CA THR A 271 7.66 -26.68 -12.23
C THR A 271 8.02 -25.46 -13.05
N ILE A 272 8.35 -24.35 -12.36
CA ILE A 272 8.96 -23.15 -12.90
C ILE A 272 10.25 -22.91 -12.11
N PRO A 273 11.44 -22.99 -12.70
CA PRO A 273 12.71 -22.90 -12.00
C PRO A 273 12.84 -21.63 -11.15
N GLY A 274 13.13 -21.80 -9.86
CA GLY A 274 13.29 -20.69 -8.92
C GLY A 274 11.99 -20.05 -8.42
N GLU A 275 10.82 -20.55 -8.85
CA GLU A 275 9.50 -20.04 -8.45
C GLU A 275 8.62 -21.10 -7.78
N ILE A 276 8.35 -22.21 -8.49
CA ILE A 276 7.55 -23.33 -7.98
C ILE A 276 8.15 -24.67 -8.43
N GLU A 277 8.01 -25.72 -7.62
CA GLU A 277 8.52 -27.06 -7.91
C GLU A 277 7.46 -28.10 -7.58
N ASP A 278 7.18 -28.96 -8.57
CA ASP A 278 6.30 -30.14 -8.45
C ASP A 278 4.89 -29.85 -7.90
N VAL A 279 4.26 -28.77 -8.36
CA VAL A 279 2.93 -28.35 -7.90
C VAL A 279 1.85 -29.09 -8.68
N SER A 280 0.95 -29.78 -7.96
CA SER A 280 -0.20 -30.50 -8.54
C SER A 280 -1.48 -30.11 -7.79
N PHE A 281 -2.57 -29.89 -8.53
CA PHE A 281 -3.89 -29.62 -7.99
C PHE A 281 -4.98 -29.83 -9.04
N GLU A 282 -6.20 -29.94 -8.57
CA GLU A 282 -7.41 -30.02 -9.39
C GLU A 282 -8.35 -28.90 -9.01
N LEU A 283 -9.08 -28.35 -9.99
CA LEU A 283 -10.14 -27.37 -9.79
C LEU A 283 -11.45 -28.00 -10.28
N HIS A 284 -12.44 -27.98 -9.42
CA HIS A 284 -13.74 -28.55 -9.70
C HIS A 284 -14.71 -27.48 -10.19
N LYS A 285 -15.79 -27.91 -10.84
CA LYS A 285 -16.83 -27.03 -11.36
C LYS A 285 -17.61 -26.37 -10.23
N GLY A 286 -17.61 -25.04 -10.23
CA GLY A 286 -18.23 -24.23 -9.18
C GLY A 286 -17.36 -24.04 -7.94
N GLU A 287 -16.14 -24.56 -7.92
CA GLU A 287 -15.20 -24.42 -6.81
C GLU A 287 -14.53 -23.04 -6.77
N ILE A 288 -14.32 -22.55 -5.56
CA ILE A 288 -13.39 -21.44 -5.27
C ILE A 288 -12.17 -22.05 -4.58
N LEU A 289 -11.10 -22.33 -5.35
CA LEU A 289 -9.86 -22.88 -4.84
C LEU A 289 -8.93 -21.78 -4.36
N GLY A 290 -8.58 -21.77 -3.07
CA GLY A 290 -7.67 -20.80 -2.46
C GLY A 290 -6.24 -21.33 -2.38
N PHE A 291 -5.27 -20.50 -2.78
CA PHE A 291 -3.85 -20.75 -2.56
C PHE A 291 -3.35 -19.83 -1.45
N CYS A 292 -2.65 -20.37 -0.47
CA CYS A 292 -2.01 -19.61 0.59
C CYS A 292 -0.54 -20.03 0.75
N GLY A 293 0.29 -19.10 1.22
CA GLY A 293 1.71 -19.33 1.42
C GLY A 293 2.45 -18.08 1.87
N LEU A 294 3.71 -18.22 2.23
CA LEU A 294 4.59 -17.10 2.53
C LEU A 294 4.87 -16.28 1.26
N SER A 295 5.38 -15.07 1.43
CA SER A 295 5.63 -14.13 0.31
C SER A 295 6.45 -14.72 -0.83
N ASP A 296 7.40 -15.63 -0.53
CA ASP A 296 8.31 -16.23 -1.50
C ASP A 296 7.92 -17.67 -1.88
N SER A 297 6.68 -18.10 -1.54
CA SER A 297 6.22 -19.48 -1.81
C SER A 297 5.80 -19.75 -3.25
N GLY A 298 5.84 -18.75 -4.14
CA GLY A 298 5.50 -18.90 -5.55
C GLY A 298 3.98 -18.95 -5.84
N ILE A 299 3.10 -18.62 -4.88
CA ILE A 299 1.64 -18.66 -5.09
C ILE A 299 1.18 -17.84 -6.31
N HIS A 300 1.80 -16.69 -6.57
CA HIS A 300 1.48 -15.86 -7.74
C HIS A 300 1.95 -16.51 -9.05
N SER A 301 3.03 -17.27 -9.01
CA SER A 301 3.56 -18.01 -10.16
C SER A 301 2.64 -19.16 -10.57
N VAL A 302 1.92 -19.76 -9.63
CA VAL A 302 0.87 -20.75 -9.94
C VAL A 302 -0.22 -20.12 -10.80
N GLY A 303 -0.76 -18.95 -10.41
CA GLY A 303 -1.77 -18.24 -11.19
C GLY A 303 -1.28 -17.85 -12.60
N LYS A 304 -0.03 -17.35 -12.70
CA LYS A 304 0.60 -17.05 -13.99
C LYS A 304 0.79 -18.28 -14.87
N ALA A 305 1.18 -19.40 -14.28
CA ALA A 305 1.32 -20.68 -15.00
C ALA A 305 -0.02 -21.17 -15.55
N VAL A 306 -1.07 -21.15 -14.72
CA VAL A 306 -2.43 -21.55 -15.12
C VAL A 306 -2.95 -20.71 -16.29
N PHE A 307 -2.63 -19.44 -16.33
CA PHE A 307 -3.03 -18.53 -17.41
C PHE A 307 -2.09 -18.55 -18.61
N GLY A 308 -0.98 -19.34 -18.56
CA GLY A 308 -0.01 -19.44 -19.64
C GLY A 308 0.91 -18.22 -19.82
N LEU A 309 1.09 -17.40 -18.76
CA LEU A 309 2.01 -16.26 -18.72
C LEU A 309 3.43 -16.70 -18.34
N SER A 310 3.57 -17.76 -17.54
CA SER A 310 4.87 -18.34 -17.17
C SER A 310 5.16 -19.60 -17.96
N LYS A 311 6.41 -19.72 -18.44
CA LYS A 311 6.86 -20.93 -19.14
C LYS A 311 7.17 -22.02 -18.11
N ILE A 312 6.35 -23.08 -18.10
CA ILE A 312 6.62 -24.28 -17.31
C ILE A 312 7.74 -25.10 -17.94
N THR A 313 8.62 -25.68 -17.12
CA THR A 313 9.72 -26.53 -17.58
C THR A 313 9.42 -28.03 -17.49
N SER A 314 8.53 -28.43 -16.58
CA SER A 314 7.99 -29.77 -16.49
C SER A 314 6.55 -29.73 -15.99
N GLY A 315 5.85 -30.84 -16.17
CA GLY A 315 4.43 -30.97 -15.84
C GLY A 315 3.50 -30.47 -16.95
N SER A 316 2.22 -30.40 -16.66
CA SER A 316 1.21 -29.90 -17.59
C SER A 316 0.03 -29.24 -16.86
N ILE A 317 -0.60 -28.29 -17.53
CA ILE A 317 -1.86 -27.67 -17.10
C ILE A 317 -2.87 -27.83 -18.23
N ARG A 318 -3.97 -28.50 -17.96
CA ARG A 318 -4.97 -28.83 -18.99
C ARG A 318 -6.41 -28.62 -18.52
N LEU A 319 -7.26 -28.29 -19.48
CA LEU A 319 -8.71 -28.34 -19.29
C LEU A 319 -9.19 -29.79 -19.48
N VAL A 320 -9.86 -30.36 -18.48
CA VAL A 320 -10.24 -31.76 -18.49
C VAL A 320 -11.26 -32.07 -19.59
N ALA A 321 -12.23 -31.20 -19.81
CA ALA A 321 -13.30 -31.41 -20.80
C ALA A 321 -12.79 -31.55 -22.24
N THR A 322 -11.71 -30.86 -22.60
CA THR A 322 -11.12 -30.92 -23.98
C THR A 322 -9.83 -31.70 -24.03
N GLY A 323 -9.18 -31.94 -22.88
CA GLY A 323 -7.83 -32.51 -22.79
C GLY A 323 -6.72 -31.60 -23.30
N GLU A 324 -7.06 -30.37 -23.64
CA GLU A 324 -6.11 -29.39 -24.20
C GLU A 324 -5.24 -28.72 -23.15
N GLU A 325 -3.97 -28.58 -23.43
CA GLU A 325 -3.03 -27.87 -22.56
C GLU A 325 -3.11 -26.35 -22.76
N ILE A 326 -2.96 -25.62 -21.67
CA ILE A 326 -2.77 -24.16 -21.68
C ILE A 326 -1.29 -23.86 -21.84
N LYS A 327 -0.90 -23.30 -23.00
CA LYS A 327 0.50 -23.01 -23.35
C LYS A 327 0.82 -21.53 -23.43
N SER A 328 -0.21 -20.69 -23.52
CA SER A 328 -0.05 -19.24 -23.64
C SER A 328 -1.28 -18.49 -23.17
N ALA A 329 -1.11 -17.21 -22.83
CA ALA A 329 -2.23 -16.35 -22.45
C ALA A 329 -3.31 -16.23 -23.57
N PRO A 330 -2.98 -16.14 -24.86
CA PRO A 330 -3.99 -16.22 -25.93
C PRO A 330 -4.78 -17.54 -25.94
N ASP A 331 -4.14 -18.67 -25.57
CA ASP A 331 -4.86 -19.93 -25.43
C ASP A 331 -5.86 -19.90 -24.27
N ALA A 332 -5.46 -19.35 -23.13
CA ALA A 332 -6.32 -19.19 -21.96
C ALA A 332 -7.53 -18.31 -22.29
N VAL A 333 -7.32 -17.14 -22.93
CA VAL A 333 -8.39 -16.22 -23.32
C VAL A 333 -9.38 -16.87 -24.28
N ARG A 334 -8.91 -17.60 -25.33
CA ARG A 334 -9.79 -18.34 -26.24
C ARG A 334 -10.67 -19.39 -25.54
N ARG A 335 -10.22 -19.87 -24.38
CA ARG A 335 -10.94 -20.84 -23.52
C ARG A 335 -11.70 -20.17 -22.40
N GLN A 336 -11.98 -18.88 -22.54
CA GLN A 336 -12.76 -18.06 -21.59
C GLN A 336 -12.18 -18.03 -20.17
N MET A 337 -10.86 -18.15 -20.07
CA MET A 337 -10.16 -17.91 -18.81
C MET A 337 -9.81 -16.43 -18.69
N ALA A 338 -9.83 -15.90 -17.46
CA ALA A 338 -9.41 -14.54 -17.15
C ALA A 338 -8.38 -14.55 -16.01
N TYR A 339 -7.49 -13.58 -16.00
CA TYR A 339 -6.46 -13.42 -14.98
C TYR A 339 -6.41 -11.99 -14.49
N VAL A 340 -6.44 -11.82 -13.16
CA VAL A 340 -6.24 -10.52 -12.51
C VAL A 340 -4.91 -10.57 -11.77
N PRO A 341 -3.87 -9.87 -12.25
CA PRO A 341 -2.56 -9.89 -11.63
C PRO A 341 -2.51 -9.05 -10.36
N LYS A 342 -1.51 -9.34 -9.52
CA LYS A 342 -1.20 -8.54 -8.32
C LYS A 342 -0.74 -7.12 -8.68
N ASP A 343 0.13 -7.00 -9.68
CA ASP A 343 0.62 -5.71 -10.20
C ASP A 343 -0.24 -5.27 -11.38
N ARG A 344 -1.37 -4.61 -11.06
CA ARG A 344 -2.32 -4.14 -12.07
C ARG A 344 -1.73 -3.11 -13.02
N ASP A 345 -0.83 -2.24 -12.54
CA ASP A 345 -0.33 -1.09 -13.28
C ASP A 345 0.69 -1.49 -14.34
N ASN A 346 1.48 -2.54 -14.08
CA ASN A 346 2.48 -3.04 -15.01
C ASN A 346 2.02 -4.26 -15.83
N GLU A 347 1.05 -5.04 -15.30
CA GLU A 347 0.68 -6.32 -15.89
C GLU A 347 -0.76 -6.36 -16.46
N ALA A 348 -1.67 -5.46 -16.05
CA ALA A 348 -3.08 -5.56 -16.42
C ALA A 348 -3.66 -4.35 -17.14
N LEU A 349 -3.18 -3.15 -16.87
CA LEU A 349 -3.81 -1.91 -17.33
C LEU A 349 -2.91 -1.13 -18.29
N MET A 350 -3.51 -0.65 -19.36
CA MET A 350 -2.96 0.43 -20.18
C MET A 350 -3.30 1.76 -19.50
N ILE A 351 -2.44 2.22 -18.56
CA ILE A 351 -2.70 3.37 -17.67
C ILE A 351 -3.05 4.65 -18.44
N HIS A 352 -2.48 4.83 -19.62
CA HIS A 352 -2.74 6.02 -20.46
C HIS A 352 -3.93 5.86 -21.42
N ALA A 353 -4.56 4.68 -21.45
CA ALA A 353 -5.74 4.43 -22.28
C ALA A 353 -7.04 4.71 -21.49
N SER A 354 -8.14 4.91 -22.18
CA SER A 354 -9.44 5.09 -21.56
C SER A 354 -9.91 3.80 -20.86
N ILE A 355 -10.83 3.94 -19.92
CA ILE A 355 -11.52 2.80 -19.27
C ILE A 355 -12.16 1.91 -20.34
N HIS A 356 -12.82 2.52 -21.33
CA HIS A 356 -13.44 1.80 -22.45
C HIS A 356 -12.44 0.90 -23.19
N HIS A 357 -11.25 1.42 -23.53
CA HIS A 357 -10.21 0.63 -24.19
C HIS A 357 -9.72 -0.53 -23.31
N ASN A 358 -9.50 -0.28 -22.03
CA ASN A 358 -9.07 -1.34 -21.09
C ASN A 358 -10.14 -2.43 -20.93
N CYS A 359 -11.42 -2.07 -20.84
CA CYS A 359 -12.51 -3.03 -20.71
C CYS A 359 -12.72 -3.87 -21.97
N THR A 360 -12.51 -3.28 -23.15
CA THR A 360 -12.79 -3.94 -24.44
C THR A 360 -11.59 -4.72 -24.98
N LEU A 361 -10.38 -4.50 -24.44
CA LEU A 361 -9.16 -5.13 -24.93
C LEU A 361 -9.24 -6.68 -25.05
N PRO A 362 -9.77 -7.41 -24.07
CA PRO A 362 -9.87 -8.87 -24.17
C PRO A 362 -10.84 -9.36 -25.25
N SER A 363 -11.83 -8.54 -25.64
CA SER A 363 -12.88 -8.88 -26.60
C SER A 363 -12.70 -8.21 -27.97
N LEU A 364 -11.53 -7.65 -28.26
CA LEU A 364 -11.30 -6.92 -29.53
C LEU A 364 -11.57 -7.79 -30.76
N ASP A 365 -11.24 -9.07 -30.71
CA ASP A 365 -11.47 -9.99 -31.85
C ASP A 365 -12.96 -10.24 -32.09
N GLU A 366 -13.79 -10.23 -31.05
CA GLU A 366 -15.24 -10.39 -31.12
C GLU A 366 -15.91 -9.09 -31.60
N LEU A 367 -15.28 -7.94 -31.30
CA LEU A 367 -15.77 -6.61 -31.68
C LEU A 367 -15.40 -6.19 -33.11
N LYS A 368 -14.52 -6.95 -33.76
CA LYS A 368 -14.24 -6.75 -35.20
C LYS A 368 -15.50 -7.09 -35.99
N GLY A 369 -16.34 -6.08 -36.22
CA GLY A 369 -17.44 -6.19 -37.16
C GLY A 369 -16.90 -6.61 -38.54
N SER A 370 -17.66 -7.38 -39.27
CA SER A 370 -17.43 -7.64 -40.70
C SER A 370 -17.38 -6.31 -41.40
N VAL A 371 -16.19 -5.84 -41.79
CA VAL A 371 -16.00 -4.70 -42.69
C VAL A 371 -16.14 -5.22 -44.11
#